data_217cc46d4ff1727def4508047ccba1e9
#
_entry.id   217cc46d4ff1727def4508047ccba1e9
#
_cell.length_a   1.000
_cell.length_b   1.000
_cell.length_c   1.000
_cell.angle_alpha   90.00
_cell.angle_beta   90.00
_cell.angle_gamma   90.00
#
_symmetry.space_group_name_H-M   'P 1'
#
loop_
_entity.id
_entity.type
_entity.pdbx_description
1 polymer ?
#
loop_
_entity_poly.entity_id
_entity_poly.type
_entity_poly.pdbx_seq_one_letter_code
_entity_poly.pdbx_strand_id
1 'polypeptide(L)'
;RSFGDFSAADAVRAADDIIIKGGGHGAAAGVTLATEKIGDFRRRINEFYDSLQLTNQERYLLPRADVKVDDFSEIDEELVENLAKMEPFGNGNPEPVLKITTASVLSMRRMGADGQHVKLALRDNNGRVLQMLAFNAPEEFFREPGDEVTAWFQPTINEWQGVRTVEGRLLHVALLD
;
A
#
# COMPACT_ATOMS: atom_id res chain seq x y z
N ARG A 1 12.61 7.32 -6.17
CA ARG A 1 12.04 8.43 -5.38
C ARG A 1 12.69 8.48 -4.01
N SER A 2 12.91 9.70 -3.50
CA SER A 2 13.32 9.90 -2.10
C SER A 2 12.11 9.76 -1.18
N PHE A 3 12.34 9.33 0.06
CA PHE A 3 11.33 9.28 1.11
C PHE A 3 11.98 9.42 2.48
N GLY A 4 11.32 10.10 3.40
CA GLY A 4 11.91 10.38 4.71
C GLY A 4 13.30 11.00 4.60
N ASP A 5 14.24 10.39 5.29
CA ASP A 5 15.64 10.81 5.29
C ASP A 5 16.49 10.10 4.21
N PHE A 6 15.88 9.24 3.39
CA PHE A 6 16.55 8.61 2.25
C PHE A 6 16.52 9.51 1.02
N SER A 7 17.71 9.84 0.52
CA SER A 7 17.90 10.61 -0.71
C SER A 7 18.20 9.70 -1.91
N ALA A 8 17.30 9.64 -2.88
CA ALA A 8 17.53 8.92 -4.13
C ALA A 8 18.72 9.46 -4.94
N ALA A 9 18.98 10.77 -4.87
CA ALA A 9 20.10 11.39 -5.56
C ALA A 9 21.44 10.98 -4.96
N ASP A 10 21.52 10.86 -3.62
CA ASP A 10 22.74 10.39 -2.94
C ASP A 10 22.97 8.89 -3.19
N ALA A 11 21.89 8.10 -3.19
CA ALA A 11 21.96 6.69 -3.55
C ALA A 11 22.51 6.46 -4.97
N VAL A 12 22.05 7.26 -5.95
CA VAL A 12 22.57 7.19 -7.32
C VAL A 12 24.04 7.60 -7.36
N ARG A 13 24.46 8.63 -6.61
CA ARG A 13 25.87 9.04 -6.49
C ARG A 13 26.75 7.95 -5.86
N ALA A 14 26.24 7.20 -4.89
CA ALA A 14 26.95 6.08 -4.28
C ALA A 14 27.23 4.92 -5.25
N ALA A 15 26.60 4.92 -6.42
CA ALA A 15 26.76 3.93 -7.49
C ALA A 15 27.35 4.53 -8.78
N ASP A 16 28.01 5.69 -8.71
CA ASP A 16 28.47 6.44 -9.88
C ASP A 16 29.48 5.67 -10.75
N ASP A 17 30.25 4.76 -10.12
CA ASP A 17 31.25 3.91 -10.78
C ASP A 17 30.66 2.81 -11.68
N ILE A 18 29.37 2.51 -11.56
CA ILE A 18 28.72 1.42 -12.31
C ILE A 18 27.59 1.90 -13.23
N ILE A 19 27.32 3.19 -13.27
CA ILE A 19 26.29 3.79 -14.11
C ILE A 19 26.89 4.50 -15.31
N ILE A 20 26.12 4.61 -16.40
CA ILE A 20 26.52 5.39 -17.59
C ILE A 20 26.25 6.86 -17.36
N LYS A 21 25.10 7.17 -16.77
CA LYS A 21 24.64 8.52 -16.44
C LYS A 21 23.64 8.47 -15.32
N GLY A 22 23.72 9.39 -14.38
CA GLY A 22 22.74 9.50 -13.29
C GLY A 22 22.69 10.89 -12.70
N GLY A 23 21.63 11.17 -11.96
CA GLY A 23 21.47 12.42 -11.24
C GLY A 23 20.03 12.67 -10.83
N GLY A 24 19.82 13.68 -10.02
CA GLY A 24 18.50 14.04 -9.51
C GLY A 24 18.60 15.20 -8.52
N HIS A 25 17.44 15.53 -7.98
CA HIS A 25 17.26 16.50 -6.92
C HIS A 25 16.65 15.84 -5.68
N GLY A 26 16.41 16.56 -4.60
CA GLY A 26 15.97 16.02 -3.31
C GLY A 26 14.79 15.04 -3.37
N ALA A 27 13.85 15.24 -4.31
CA ALA A 27 12.64 14.41 -4.39
C ALA A 27 12.78 13.14 -5.26
N ALA A 28 13.67 13.13 -6.25
CA ALA A 28 13.81 12.01 -7.19
C ALA A 28 15.14 12.04 -7.92
N ALA A 29 15.61 10.84 -8.31
CA ALA A 29 16.76 10.66 -9.18
C ALA A 29 16.43 9.68 -10.31
N GLY A 30 17.17 9.81 -11.41
CA GLY A 30 17.16 8.91 -12.56
C GLY A 30 18.55 8.40 -12.86
N VAL A 31 18.63 7.21 -13.45
CA VAL A 31 19.87 6.55 -13.79
C VAL A 31 19.74 5.85 -15.13
N THR A 32 20.83 5.85 -15.92
CA THR A 32 21.02 5.03 -17.08
C THR A 32 22.20 4.09 -16.83
N LEU A 33 21.99 2.81 -16.99
CA LEU A 33 23.03 1.81 -16.81
C LEU A 33 22.85 0.66 -17.82
N ALA A 34 23.88 -0.13 -18.02
CA ALA A 34 23.83 -1.33 -18.84
C ALA A 34 22.97 -2.40 -18.15
N THR A 35 22.19 -3.17 -18.93
CA THR A 35 21.23 -4.14 -18.38
C THR A 35 21.90 -5.17 -17.46
N GLU A 36 23.11 -5.62 -17.81
CA GLU A 36 23.92 -6.55 -17.01
C GLU A 36 24.36 -5.96 -15.66
N LYS A 37 24.31 -4.65 -15.49
CA LYS A 37 24.67 -3.94 -14.25
C LYS A 37 23.50 -3.71 -13.29
N ILE A 38 22.27 -4.11 -13.67
CA ILE A 38 21.09 -3.91 -12.82
C ILE A 38 21.24 -4.61 -11.46
N GLY A 39 21.80 -5.82 -11.44
CA GLY A 39 22.03 -6.57 -10.19
C GLY A 39 23.04 -5.88 -9.27
N ASP A 40 24.15 -5.40 -9.84
CA ASP A 40 25.18 -4.68 -9.09
C ASP A 40 24.64 -3.34 -8.55
N PHE A 41 23.87 -2.63 -9.37
CA PHE A 41 23.24 -1.38 -8.96
C PHE A 41 22.26 -1.60 -7.80
N ARG A 42 21.39 -2.61 -7.91
CA ARG A 42 20.43 -2.95 -6.82
C ARG A 42 21.16 -3.25 -5.51
N ARG A 43 22.20 -4.05 -5.56
CA ARG A 43 23.02 -4.37 -4.38
C ARG A 43 23.62 -3.09 -3.78
N ARG A 44 24.25 -2.23 -4.59
CA ARG A 44 24.88 -0.98 -4.14
C ARG A 44 23.89 -0.01 -3.49
N ILE A 45 22.67 0.11 -4.05
CA ILE A 45 21.62 0.97 -3.46
C ILE A 45 21.17 0.43 -2.10
N ASN A 46 21.03 -0.90 -1.96
CA ASN A 46 20.67 -1.50 -0.68
C ASN A 46 21.78 -1.33 0.36
N GLU A 47 23.03 -1.59 0.00
CA GLU A 47 24.20 -1.35 0.87
C GLU A 47 24.26 0.14 1.32
N PHE A 48 23.99 1.08 0.41
CA PHE A 48 23.93 2.49 0.74
C PHE A 48 22.79 2.76 1.73
N TYR A 49 21.59 2.23 1.49
CA TYR A 49 20.45 2.38 2.40
C TYR A 49 20.78 1.84 3.80
N ASP A 50 21.33 0.64 3.88
CA ASP A 50 21.68 0.00 5.15
C ASP A 50 22.76 0.80 5.91
N SER A 51 23.71 1.43 5.19
CA SER A 51 24.76 2.26 5.78
C SER A 51 24.24 3.52 6.47
N LEU A 52 23.07 4.02 6.06
CA LEU A 52 22.44 5.20 6.64
C LEU A 52 21.87 4.96 8.04
N GLN A 53 21.67 3.69 8.44
CA GLN A 53 21.08 3.29 9.73
C GLN A 53 19.81 4.06 10.08
N LEU A 54 18.97 4.32 9.09
CA LEU A 54 17.75 5.10 9.24
C LEU A 54 16.76 4.37 10.15
N THR A 55 16.21 5.10 11.12
CA THR A 55 15.21 4.59 12.05
C THR A 55 13.81 5.07 11.65
N ASN A 56 12.78 4.30 12.03
CA ASN A 56 11.37 4.67 11.80
C ASN A 56 11.00 4.98 10.34
N GLN A 57 11.75 4.44 9.36
CA GLN A 57 11.47 4.67 7.95
C GLN A 57 10.21 3.94 7.47
N GLU A 58 9.80 2.90 8.15
CA GLU A 58 8.59 2.11 7.85
C GLU A 58 7.34 2.98 7.73
N ARG A 59 7.23 4.02 8.58
CA ARG A 59 6.11 4.99 8.54
C ARG A 59 5.94 5.68 7.18
N TYR A 60 7.01 5.80 6.39
CA TYR A 60 6.95 6.41 5.05
C TYR A 60 6.54 5.41 3.97
N LEU A 61 6.56 4.12 4.27
CA LEU A 61 6.14 3.05 3.39
C LEU A 61 4.66 2.70 3.59
N LEU A 62 4.08 3.11 4.73
CA LEU A 62 2.66 2.91 5.02
C LEU A 62 1.81 3.97 4.31
N PRO A 63 0.62 3.60 3.82
CA PRO A 63 -0.34 4.60 3.33
C PRO A 63 -0.69 5.59 4.44
N ARG A 64 -0.73 6.87 4.11
CA ARG A 64 -1.25 7.87 5.04
C ARG A 64 -2.77 7.69 5.14
N ALA A 65 -3.26 7.42 6.34
CA ALA A 65 -4.70 7.40 6.58
C ALA A 65 -5.22 8.84 6.79
N ASP A 66 -6.31 9.18 6.11
CA ASP A 66 -7.01 10.43 6.30
C ASP A 66 -8.03 10.32 7.44
N VAL A 67 -8.62 9.14 7.60
CA VAL A 67 -9.59 8.83 8.65
C VAL A 67 -9.27 7.49 9.30
N LYS A 68 -9.36 7.44 10.64
CA LYS A 68 -9.40 6.19 11.39
C LYS A 68 -10.86 5.83 11.64
N VAL A 69 -11.19 4.57 11.42
CA VAL A 69 -12.50 4.01 11.74
C VAL A 69 -12.35 2.98 12.84
N ASP A 70 -13.30 2.96 13.76
CA ASP A 70 -13.29 2.02 14.88
C ASP A 70 -13.99 0.71 14.51
N ASP A 71 -14.94 0.79 13.59
CA ASP A 71 -15.69 -0.35 13.06
C ASP A 71 -16.18 -0.09 11.63
N PHE A 72 -16.83 -1.09 11.02
CA PHE A 72 -17.35 -0.99 9.65
C PHE A 72 -18.81 -0.48 9.56
N SER A 73 -19.39 0.00 10.65
CA SER A 73 -20.80 0.41 10.67
C SER A 73 -21.09 1.62 9.79
N GLU A 74 -20.10 2.50 9.67
CA GLU A 74 -20.21 3.73 8.87
C GLU A 74 -19.73 3.54 7.43
N ILE A 75 -19.26 2.33 7.09
CA ILE A 75 -18.75 2.02 5.74
C ILE A 75 -19.90 1.46 4.90
N ASP A 76 -20.78 2.35 4.45
CA ASP A 76 -21.97 2.03 3.67
C ASP A 76 -21.96 2.71 2.28
N GLU A 77 -22.99 2.47 1.49
CA GLU A 77 -23.11 3.06 0.15
C GLU A 77 -23.19 4.58 0.19
N GLU A 78 -23.87 5.14 1.19
CA GLU A 78 -24.02 6.59 1.34
C GLU A 78 -22.65 7.25 1.57
N LEU A 79 -21.80 6.65 2.41
CA LEU A 79 -20.44 7.13 2.59
C LEU A 79 -19.67 7.13 1.27
N VAL A 80 -19.70 6.01 0.51
CA VAL A 80 -18.95 5.91 -0.76
C VAL A 80 -19.46 6.93 -1.77
N GLU A 81 -20.77 7.11 -1.90
CA GLU A 81 -21.36 8.12 -2.78
C GLU A 81 -21.02 9.56 -2.36
N ASN A 82 -20.90 9.82 -1.06
CA ASN A 82 -20.48 11.13 -0.56
C ASN A 82 -18.99 11.38 -0.83
N LEU A 83 -18.13 10.36 -0.69
CA LEU A 83 -16.70 10.46 -1.05
C LEU A 83 -16.54 10.73 -2.56
N ALA A 84 -17.33 10.07 -3.40
CA ALA A 84 -17.32 10.28 -4.86
C ALA A 84 -17.64 11.73 -5.27
N LYS A 85 -18.36 12.50 -4.46
CA LYS A 85 -18.59 13.93 -4.72
C LYS A 85 -17.32 14.80 -4.63
N MET A 86 -16.25 14.25 -4.06
CA MET A 86 -14.94 14.92 -4.00
C MET A 86 -14.10 14.72 -5.28
N GLU A 87 -14.57 13.91 -6.22
CA GLU A 87 -13.90 13.69 -7.51
C GLU A 87 -13.82 14.99 -8.37
N PRO A 88 -12.83 15.10 -9.27
CA PRO A 88 -11.86 14.07 -9.67
C PRO A 88 -10.67 13.97 -8.69
N PHE A 89 -10.31 12.73 -8.34
CA PHE A 89 -9.11 12.47 -7.55
C PHE A 89 -7.86 12.53 -8.41
N GLY A 90 -6.73 12.92 -7.81
CA GLY A 90 -5.45 13.00 -8.49
C GLY A 90 -4.39 13.75 -7.69
N ASN A 91 -3.42 14.34 -8.40
CA ASN A 91 -2.36 15.12 -7.76
C ASN A 91 -2.95 16.37 -7.08
N GLY A 92 -2.76 16.51 -5.77
CA GLY A 92 -3.32 17.60 -4.95
C GLY A 92 -4.73 17.33 -4.40
N ASN A 93 -5.41 16.28 -4.87
CA ASN A 93 -6.70 15.80 -4.34
C ASN A 93 -6.70 14.27 -4.34
N PRO A 94 -5.92 13.61 -3.45
CA PRO A 94 -5.87 12.16 -3.40
C PRO A 94 -7.20 11.57 -2.92
N GLU A 95 -7.51 10.37 -3.41
CA GLU A 95 -8.65 9.61 -2.91
C GLU A 95 -8.47 9.30 -1.42
N PRO A 96 -9.48 9.55 -0.57
CA PRO A 96 -9.36 9.35 0.88
C PRO A 96 -9.03 7.91 1.25
N VAL A 97 -8.13 7.77 2.22
CA VAL A 97 -7.69 6.47 2.76
C VAL A 97 -8.23 6.32 4.18
N LEU A 98 -8.99 5.26 4.40
CA LEU A 98 -9.49 4.86 5.71
C LEU A 98 -8.55 3.83 6.32
N LYS A 99 -8.47 3.86 7.65
CA LYS A 99 -7.69 2.88 8.43
C LYS A 99 -8.55 2.29 9.53
N ILE A 100 -8.70 0.97 9.55
CA ILE A 100 -9.17 0.26 10.74
C ILE A 100 -7.95 -0.23 11.51
N THR A 101 -7.93 0.02 12.82
CA THR A 101 -6.77 -0.29 13.67
C THR A 101 -6.75 -1.74 14.14
N THR A 102 -7.92 -2.35 14.27
CA THR A 102 -8.05 -3.74 14.72
C THR A 102 -9.20 -4.42 13.98
N ALA A 103 -8.88 -5.47 13.26
CA ALA A 103 -9.85 -6.36 12.64
C ALA A 103 -9.30 -7.80 12.58
N SER A 104 -10.17 -8.80 12.66
CA SER A 104 -9.79 -10.20 12.52
C SER A 104 -9.99 -10.67 11.10
N VAL A 105 -9.03 -11.40 10.55
CA VAL A 105 -9.18 -12.08 9.26
C VAL A 105 -10.10 -13.29 9.42
N LEU A 106 -11.26 -13.28 8.77
CA LEU A 106 -12.18 -14.42 8.75
C LEU A 106 -11.84 -15.42 7.65
N SER A 107 -11.44 -14.91 6.49
CA SER A 107 -11.05 -15.73 5.36
C SER A 107 -10.12 -14.99 4.43
N MET A 108 -9.28 -15.75 3.73
CA MET A 108 -8.41 -15.29 2.68
C MET A 108 -8.62 -16.13 1.44
N ARG A 109 -8.69 -15.49 0.27
CA ARG A 109 -8.76 -16.16 -1.01
C ARG A 109 -7.82 -15.53 -2.01
N ARG A 110 -6.96 -16.36 -2.60
CA ARG A 110 -6.17 -15.98 -3.77
C ARG A 110 -7.05 -15.95 -5.02
N MET A 111 -6.86 -14.97 -5.88
CA MET A 111 -7.61 -14.78 -7.12
C MET A 111 -6.66 -14.40 -8.26
N GLY A 112 -7.16 -14.52 -9.48
CA GLY A 112 -6.36 -14.36 -10.70
C GLY A 112 -5.73 -15.69 -11.14
N ALA A 113 -5.27 -15.74 -12.40
CA ALA A 113 -4.71 -16.97 -12.98
C ALA A 113 -3.47 -17.46 -12.21
N ASP A 114 -2.64 -16.54 -11.74
CA ASP A 114 -1.42 -16.84 -11.00
C ASP A 114 -1.56 -16.63 -9.47
N GLY A 115 -2.81 -16.43 -8.98
CA GLY A 115 -3.07 -16.20 -7.56
C GLY A 115 -2.51 -14.87 -7.03
N GLN A 116 -2.26 -13.92 -7.93
CA GLN A 116 -1.59 -12.64 -7.61
C GLN A 116 -2.50 -11.60 -6.93
N HIS A 117 -3.81 -11.86 -6.85
CA HIS A 117 -4.76 -11.00 -6.17
C HIS A 117 -5.23 -11.63 -4.87
N VAL A 118 -5.58 -10.83 -3.91
CA VAL A 118 -6.12 -11.31 -2.63
C VAL A 118 -7.47 -10.69 -2.33
N LYS A 119 -8.38 -11.52 -1.82
CA LYS A 119 -9.63 -11.09 -1.18
C LYS A 119 -9.60 -11.55 0.27
N LEU A 120 -9.68 -10.59 1.20
CA LEU A 120 -9.79 -10.83 2.63
C LEU A 120 -11.21 -10.49 3.09
N ALA A 121 -11.80 -11.32 3.94
CA ALA A 121 -12.95 -10.93 4.72
C ALA A 121 -12.45 -10.50 6.10
N LEU A 122 -12.53 -9.22 6.41
CA LEU A 122 -12.15 -8.67 7.71
C LEU A 122 -13.38 -8.44 8.56
N ARG A 123 -13.31 -8.86 9.83
CA ARG A 123 -14.36 -8.66 10.84
C ARG A 123 -13.85 -7.67 11.89
N ASP A 124 -14.63 -6.62 12.15
CA ASP A 124 -14.37 -5.68 13.21
C ASP A 124 -14.76 -6.22 14.60
N ASN A 125 -14.48 -5.43 15.64
CA ASN A 125 -14.79 -5.79 17.02
C ASN A 125 -16.29 -5.87 17.32
N ASN A 126 -17.15 -5.29 16.46
CA ASN A 126 -18.61 -5.34 16.59
C ASN A 126 -19.23 -6.49 15.78
N GLY A 127 -18.39 -7.31 15.15
CA GLY A 127 -18.81 -8.48 14.38
C GLY A 127 -19.22 -8.19 12.93
N ARG A 128 -19.10 -6.94 12.45
CA ARG A 128 -19.38 -6.59 11.05
C ARG A 128 -18.23 -7.02 10.16
N VAL A 129 -18.56 -7.41 8.94
CA VAL A 129 -17.60 -7.93 7.97
C VAL A 129 -17.54 -7.03 6.76
N LEU A 130 -16.32 -6.64 6.38
CA LEU A 130 -16.05 -5.95 5.12
C LEU A 130 -15.10 -6.77 4.26
N GLN A 131 -15.46 -6.90 2.98
CA GLN A 131 -14.59 -7.57 2.00
C GLN A 131 -13.52 -6.59 1.54
N MET A 132 -12.27 -7.02 1.55
CA MET A 132 -11.11 -6.24 1.12
C MET A 132 -10.46 -6.91 -0.09
N LEU A 133 -10.17 -6.13 -1.13
CA LEU A 133 -9.53 -6.63 -2.34
C LEU A 133 -8.22 -5.90 -2.60
N ALA A 134 -7.17 -6.64 -2.93
CA ALA A 134 -5.95 -6.08 -3.49
C ALA A 134 -5.58 -6.80 -4.78
N PHE A 135 -5.27 -6.02 -5.82
CA PHE A 135 -4.79 -6.52 -7.10
C PHE A 135 -3.27 -6.47 -7.15
N ASN A 136 -2.63 -7.52 -7.71
CA ASN A 136 -1.17 -7.70 -7.71
C ASN A 136 -0.58 -7.48 -6.30
N ALA A 137 -1.20 -8.15 -5.34
CA ALA A 137 -0.90 -8.00 -3.93
C ALA A 137 0.51 -8.54 -3.62
N PRO A 138 1.34 -7.78 -2.86
CA PRO A 138 2.57 -8.32 -2.32
C PRO A 138 2.28 -9.46 -1.34
N GLU A 139 3.27 -10.37 -1.14
CA GLU A 139 3.06 -11.59 -0.37
C GLU A 139 2.62 -11.30 1.09
N GLU A 140 3.06 -10.21 1.66
CA GLU A 140 2.65 -9.77 3.00
C GLU A 140 1.17 -9.38 3.14
N PHE A 141 0.41 -9.33 2.03
CA PHE A 141 -1.05 -9.10 2.10
C PHE A 141 -1.87 -10.39 2.26
N PHE A 142 -1.24 -11.56 2.03
CA PHE A 142 -1.89 -12.85 2.19
C PHE A 142 -1.86 -13.27 3.66
N ARG A 143 -2.91 -12.87 4.40
CA ARG A 143 -3.07 -13.10 5.84
C ARG A 143 -3.92 -14.34 6.10
N GLU A 144 -3.60 -15.07 7.17
CA GLU A 144 -4.31 -16.28 7.51
C GLU A 144 -5.58 -16.00 8.33
N PRO A 145 -6.62 -16.85 8.22
CA PRO A 145 -7.77 -16.76 9.12
C PRO A 145 -7.37 -16.84 10.58
N GLY A 146 -7.84 -15.88 11.38
CA GLY A 146 -7.48 -15.73 12.79
C GLY A 146 -6.44 -14.65 13.06
N ASP A 147 -5.73 -14.17 12.04
CA ASP A 147 -4.81 -13.05 12.20
C ASP A 147 -5.56 -11.78 12.65
N GLU A 148 -5.01 -11.09 13.63
CA GLU A 148 -5.43 -9.74 14.00
C GLU A 148 -4.61 -8.72 13.20
N VAL A 149 -5.30 -7.80 12.53
CA VAL A 149 -4.65 -6.90 11.57
C VAL A 149 -5.09 -5.45 11.72
N THR A 150 -4.21 -4.55 11.33
CA THR A 150 -4.53 -3.17 10.94
C THR A 150 -4.61 -3.12 9.41
N ALA A 151 -5.64 -2.49 8.85
CA ALA A 151 -5.79 -2.36 7.40
C ALA A 151 -6.01 -0.92 6.96
N TRP A 152 -5.40 -0.54 5.82
CA TRP A 152 -5.62 0.71 5.11
C TRP A 152 -6.34 0.40 3.80
N PHE A 153 -7.42 1.10 3.56
CA PHE A 153 -8.27 0.81 2.42
C PHE A 153 -9.00 2.06 1.91
N GLN A 154 -9.52 1.95 0.71
CA GLN A 154 -10.44 2.91 0.12
C GLN A 154 -11.78 2.21 -0.09
N PRO A 155 -12.88 2.71 0.48
CA PRO A 155 -14.17 2.07 0.30
C PRO A 155 -14.65 2.28 -1.14
N THR A 156 -15.27 1.27 -1.71
CA THR A 156 -15.77 1.28 -3.09
C THR A 156 -17.07 0.50 -3.18
N ILE A 157 -17.89 0.79 -4.18
CA ILE A 157 -19.08 0.01 -4.50
C ILE A 157 -18.73 -0.94 -5.63
N ASN A 158 -18.94 -2.23 -5.39
CA ASN A 158 -18.92 -3.25 -6.42
C ASN A 158 -20.36 -3.53 -6.86
N GLU A 159 -20.63 -3.42 -8.15
CA GLU A 159 -21.94 -3.76 -8.73
C GLU A 159 -21.81 -4.98 -9.62
N TRP A 160 -22.52 -6.05 -9.27
CA TRP A 160 -22.55 -7.27 -10.01
C TRP A 160 -23.99 -7.78 -10.15
N GLN A 161 -24.45 -7.97 -11.39
CA GLN A 161 -25.80 -8.43 -11.72
C GLN A 161 -26.93 -7.60 -11.03
N GLY A 162 -26.73 -6.29 -10.91
CA GLY A 162 -27.67 -5.38 -10.29
C GLY A 162 -27.63 -5.38 -8.75
N VAL A 163 -26.74 -6.16 -8.14
CA VAL A 163 -26.52 -6.14 -6.67
C VAL A 163 -25.30 -5.25 -6.39
N ARG A 164 -25.52 -4.23 -5.57
CA ARG A 164 -24.46 -3.33 -5.09
C ARG A 164 -23.98 -3.80 -3.72
N THR A 165 -22.68 -3.83 -3.55
CA THR A 165 -22.04 -4.18 -2.27
C THR A 165 -20.88 -3.24 -2.02
N VAL A 166 -20.73 -2.80 -0.77
CA VAL A 166 -19.56 -2.02 -0.36
C VAL A 166 -18.41 -2.98 -0.07
N GLU A 167 -17.27 -2.69 -0.65
CA GLU A 167 -16.01 -3.43 -0.45
C GLU A 167 -14.89 -2.44 -0.18
N GLY A 168 -13.75 -2.88 0.35
CA GLY A 168 -12.55 -2.08 0.49
C GLY A 168 -11.51 -2.43 -0.56
N ARG A 169 -11.00 -1.45 -1.29
CA ARG A 169 -9.75 -1.59 -2.03
C ARG A 169 -8.59 -1.54 -1.03
N LEU A 170 -8.00 -2.68 -0.73
CA LEU A 170 -6.93 -2.80 0.24
C LEU A 170 -5.64 -2.16 -0.29
N LEU A 171 -5.08 -1.24 0.46
CA LEU A 171 -3.83 -0.55 0.15
C LEU A 171 -2.65 -1.09 0.96
N HIS A 172 -2.92 -1.52 2.19
CA HIS A 172 -1.94 -2.15 3.07
C HIS A 172 -2.64 -2.93 4.18
N VAL A 173 -1.98 -3.98 4.67
CA VAL A 173 -2.41 -4.73 5.85
C VAL A 173 -1.19 -5.16 6.66
N ALA A 174 -1.21 -4.88 7.95
CA ALA A 174 -0.15 -5.26 8.89
C ALA A 174 -0.72 -6.11 10.02
N LEU A 175 0.04 -7.10 10.49
CA LEU A 175 -0.28 -7.81 11.72
C LEU A 175 -0.28 -6.83 12.89
N LEU A 176 -1.15 -7.06 13.85
CA LEU A 176 -1.04 -6.45 15.18
C LEU A 176 0.06 -7.18 15.95
N ASP A 177 1.01 -6.41 16.49
CA ASP A 177 2.08 -6.91 17.36
C ASP A 177 1.53 -7.29 18.75
#